data_8395248acfa5722190359c5feb0a651a
#
_entry.id   8395248acfa5722190359c5feb0a651a
#
_cell.length_a   1.000
_cell.length_b   1.000
_cell.length_c   1.000
_cell.angle_alpha   90.00
_cell.angle_beta   90.00
_cell.angle_gamma   90.00
#
_symmetry.space_group_name_H-M   'P 1'
#
loop_
_entity.id
_entity.type
_entity.pdbx_description
1 polymer ?
#
loop_
_entity_poly.entity_id
_entity_poly.type
_entity_poly.pdbx_seq_one_letter_code
_entity_poly.pdbx_strand_id
1 'polypeptide(L)'
;MIAVLSAQNLYKSYAVQTVVDDVSLAINKGECFGLLGPNGAGKTTTLRLLLGLIAPASGELSLLGHAVPRHAREARLRVGVVPQIDNLDPDFSVAENLLVYGRYFGMADAEIEARIPALLDFANLTHKRDVKIPTLSGGMKRRLTLARALVNDPDVIFLDEPTTGLDPQARHLIWQRLRELTAQGKTLLLTTHFMDEAERLCHRLAILDQGRIVAQDSPRALIAQHIEPQVVEVFGEGVALWAQQHAAHYAKRFEVSGETAFCYVDDAQPLLAHLQGHVELRYLYRPANLEDVFLKLTGRELRE
;
A
#
# COMPACT_ATOMS: atom_id res chain seq x y z
N MET A 1 -5.21 -15.71 16.59
CA MET A 1 -4.59 -15.67 15.24
C MET A 1 -3.08 -15.75 15.42
N ILE A 2 -2.36 -16.45 14.53
CA ILE A 2 -0.91 -16.60 14.64
C ILE A 2 -0.26 -15.48 13.84
N ALA A 3 0.53 -14.62 14.51
CA ALA A 3 1.31 -13.58 13.85
C ALA A 3 2.48 -14.22 13.09
N VAL A 4 2.60 -13.92 11.80
CA VAL A 4 3.74 -14.34 10.97
C VAL A 4 4.86 -13.30 10.95
N LEU A 5 4.53 -12.06 11.32
CA LEU A 5 5.46 -10.97 11.52
C LEU A 5 5.05 -10.19 12.76
N SER A 6 6.01 -9.89 13.62
CA SER A 6 5.82 -9.00 14.77
C SER A 6 7.01 -8.08 14.93
N ALA A 7 6.73 -6.81 15.16
CA ALA A 7 7.70 -5.77 15.44
C ALA A 7 7.26 -5.01 16.68
N GLN A 8 8.18 -4.76 17.60
CA GLN A 8 7.91 -4.05 18.85
C GLN A 8 8.95 -2.96 19.07
N ASN A 9 8.48 -1.73 19.26
CA ASN A 9 9.27 -0.55 19.57
C ASN A 9 10.49 -0.39 18.65
N LEU A 10 10.28 -0.51 17.32
CA LEU A 10 11.36 -0.36 16.36
C LEU A 10 11.81 1.08 16.25
N TYR A 11 13.12 1.29 16.36
CA TYR A 11 13.77 2.58 16.11
C TYR A 11 14.84 2.48 15.03
N LYS A 12 14.92 3.50 14.19
CA LYS A 12 15.99 3.65 13.22
C LYS A 12 16.28 5.12 12.95
N SER A 13 17.57 5.47 13.07
CA SER A 13 18.06 6.80 12.70
C SER A 13 19.18 6.67 11.68
N TYR A 14 19.32 7.70 10.84
CA TYR A 14 20.46 7.92 9.96
C TYR A 14 21.09 9.26 10.33
N ALA A 15 22.35 9.23 10.77
CA ALA A 15 23.01 10.36 11.39
C ALA A 15 22.12 10.97 12.51
N VAL A 16 21.66 12.20 12.34
CA VAL A 16 20.83 12.91 13.34
C VAL A 16 19.32 12.80 13.10
N GLN A 17 18.90 12.20 11.98
CA GLN A 17 17.48 12.11 11.63
C GLN A 17 16.91 10.74 12.02
N THR A 18 15.90 10.74 12.90
CA THR A 18 15.09 9.54 13.18
C THR A 18 14.08 9.34 12.05
N VAL A 19 14.11 8.16 11.44
CA VAL A 19 13.26 7.80 10.29
C VAL A 19 12.20 6.76 10.67
N VAL A 20 12.48 5.95 11.69
CA VAL A 20 11.51 5.04 12.30
C VAL A 20 11.57 5.26 13.80
N ASP A 21 10.45 5.62 14.39
CA ASP A 21 10.33 6.10 15.76
C ASP A 21 9.18 5.36 16.46
N ASP A 22 9.54 4.40 17.30
CA ASP A 22 8.62 3.59 18.10
C ASP A 22 7.56 2.83 17.30
N VAL A 23 7.96 2.22 16.17
CA VAL A 23 7.02 1.48 15.31
C VAL A 23 6.78 0.09 15.88
N SER A 24 5.50 -0.20 16.20
CA SER A 24 5.04 -1.51 16.66
C SER A 24 3.87 -1.99 15.80
N LEU A 25 3.98 -3.21 15.24
CA LEU A 25 2.92 -3.82 14.43
C LEU A 25 3.01 -5.35 14.46
N ALA A 26 1.88 -5.99 14.18
CA ALA A 26 1.80 -7.44 14.02
C ALA A 26 0.93 -7.78 12.80
N ILE A 27 1.40 -8.74 12.00
CA ILE A 27 0.73 -9.21 10.79
C ILE A 27 0.36 -10.66 10.98
N ASN A 28 -0.92 -10.99 10.76
CA ASN A 28 -1.42 -12.34 10.90
C ASN A 28 -1.29 -13.12 9.60
N LYS A 29 -1.25 -14.45 9.71
CA LYS A 29 -1.23 -15.34 8.54
C LYS A 29 -2.48 -15.11 7.67
N GLY A 30 -2.28 -14.95 6.37
CA GLY A 30 -3.35 -14.82 5.37
C GLY A 30 -3.97 -13.43 5.30
N GLU A 31 -3.43 -12.41 6.00
CA GLU A 31 -3.92 -11.05 5.84
C GLU A 31 -3.09 -10.23 4.84
N CYS A 32 -3.73 -9.25 4.24
CA CYS A 32 -3.06 -8.15 3.56
C CYS A 32 -2.98 -6.96 4.52
N PHE A 33 -1.75 -6.58 4.89
CA PHE A 33 -1.47 -5.45 5.79
C PHE A 33 -0.81 -4.31 5.01
N GLY A 34 -1.31 -3.08 5.19
CA GLY A 34 -0.81 -1.88 4.53
C GLY A 34 0.06 -1.01 5.45
N LEU A 35 1.15 -0.47 4.92
CA LEU A 35 1.83 0.69 5.48
C LEU A 35 1.52 1.90 4.59
N LEU A 36 0.58 2.73 5.02
CA LEU A 36 0.11 3.91 4.30
C LEU A 36 0.82 5.16 4.82
N GLY A 37 1.23 6.06 3.95
CA GLY A 37 1.84 7.32 4.36
C GLY A 37 2.46 8.09 3.20
N PRO A 38 2.81 9.37 3.41
CA PRO A 38 3.42 10.20 2.37
C PRO A 38 4.87 9.76 2.07
N ASN A 39 5.44 10.34 1.03
CA ASN A 39 6.86 10.17 0.75
C ASN A 39 7.70 10.69 1.93
N GLY A 40 8.72 9.92 2.31
CA GLY A 40 9.54 10.27 3.48
C GLY A 40 8.97 9.88 4.84
N ALA A 41 7.76 9.30 4.93
CA ALA A 41 7.17 8.85 6.21
C ALA A 41 7.90 7.69 6.88
N GLY A 42 8.88 7.05 6.21
CA GLY A 42 9.62 5.91 6.74
C GLY A 42 9.16 4.54 6.26
N LYS A 43 8.20 4.44 5.32
CA LYS A 43 7.63 3.18 4.80
C LYS A 43 8.69 2.19 4.31
N THR A 44 9.51 2.60 3.32
CA THR A 44 10.57 1.73 2.76
C THR A 44 11.63 1.38 3.80
N THR A 45 11.96 2.29 4.72
CA THR A 45 12.91 1.99 5.82
C THR A 45 12.32 0.95 6.76
N THR A 46 11.05 1.09 7.14
CA THR A 46 10.33 0.11 7.95
C THR A 46 10.31 -1.25 7.24
N LEU A 47 9.97 -1.29 5.96
CA LEU A 47 9.96 -2.52 5.16
C LEU A 47 11.35 -3.18 5.14
N ARG A 48 12.44 -2.41 4.98
CA ARG A 48 13.82 -2.93 5.02
C ARG A 48 14.21 -3.49 6.38
N LEU A 49 13.75 -2.87 7.48
CA LEU A 49 13.92 -3.40 8.84
C LEU A 49 13.21 -4.75 8.98
N LEU A 50 11.93 -4.81 8.57
CA LEU A 50 11.10 -6.02 8.65
C LEU A 50 11.69 -7.19 7.85
N LEU A 51 12.35 -6.91 6.72
CA LEU A 51 13.09 -7.91 5.93
C LEU A 51 14.46 -8.26 6.50
N GLY A 52 14.93 -7.55 7.53
CA GLY A 52 16.28 -7.71 8.07
C GLY A 52 17.38 -7.34 7.07
N LEU A 53 17.11 -6.43 6.14
CA LEU A 53 18.09 -5.87 5.21
C LEU A 53 18.95 -4.79 5.87
N ILE A 54 18.41 -4.16 6.89
CA ILE A 54 19.11 -3.21 7.77
C ILE A 54 18.78 -3.57 9.23
N ALA A 55 19.70 -3.31 10.15
CA ALA A 55 19.47 -3.52 11.56
C ALA A 55 18.74 -2.32 12.19
N PRO A 56 17.75 -2.56 13.09
CA PRO A 56 17.18 -1.50 13.90
C PRO A 56 18.22 -0.95 14.89
N ALA A 57 18.01 0.28 15.37
CA ALA A 57 18.79 0.84 16.45
C ALA A 57 18.37 0.23 17.80
N SER A 58 17.06 -0.03 17.95
CA SER A 58 16.48 -0.76 19.08
C SER A 58 15.13 -1.36 18.68
N GLY A 59 14.57 -2.20 19.56
CA GLY A 59 13.32 -2.90 19.34
C GLY A 59 13.51 -4.37 18.98
N GLU A 60 12.41 -5.10 18.97
CA GLU A 60 12.39 -6.54 18.68
C GLU A 60 11.60 -6.82 17.40
N LEU A 61 12.07 -7.80 16.64
CA LEU A 61 11.45 -8.18 15.36
C LEU A 61 11.52 -9.69 15.16
N SER A 62 10.39 -10.28 14.80
CA SER A 62 10.28 -11.68 14.39
C SER A 62 9.57 -11.78 13.04
N LEU A 63 10.10 -12.58 12.12
CA LEU A 63 9.51 -12.90 10.82
C LEU A 63 9.49 -14.43 10.65
N LEU A 64 8.31 -15.00 10.44
CA LEU A 64 8.07 -16.44 10.30
C LEU A 64 8.69 -17.28 11.45
N GLY A 65 8.65 -16.74 12.68
CA GLY A 65 9.21 -17.37 13.86
C GLY A 65 10.73 -17.20 14.04
N HIS A 66 11.40 -16.50 13.13
CA HIS A 66 12.82 -16.21 13.20
C HIS A 66 13.07 -14.81 13.76
N ALA A 67 13.99 -14.68 14.74
CA ALA A 67 14.44 -13.38 15.24
C ALA A 67 15.24 -12.63 14.17
N VAL A 68 14.84 -11.41 13.85
CA VAL A 68 15.46 -10.56 12.83
C VAL A 68 16.19 -9.40 13.55
N PRO A 69 17.40 -9.03 13.17
CA PRO A 69 18.13 -9.44 11.95
C PRO A 69 18.94 -10.75 12.08
N ARG A 70 19.02 -11.34 13.26
CA ARG A 70 19.94 -12.47 13.55
C ARG A 70 19.74 -13.67 12.59
N HIS A 71 18.49 -14.03 12.31
CA HIS A 71 18.11 -15.18 11.46
C HIS A 71 17.30 -14.71 10.23
N ALA A 72 17.60 -13.50 9.74
CA ALA A 72 16.87 -12.93 8.60
C ALA A 72 17.04 -13.73 7.30
N ARG A 73 18.20 -14.40 7.13
CA ARG A 73 18.45 -15.22 5.95
C ARG A 73 17.50 -16.40 5.86
N GLU A 74 17.32 -17.11 6.97
CA GLU A 74 16.41 -18.26 7.10
C GLU A 74 14.96 -17.83 6.86
N ALA A 75 14.54 -16.71 7.48
CA ALA A 75 13.21 -16.17 7.26
C ALA A 75 12.96 -15.83 5.79
N ARG A 76 13.93 -15.19 5.10
CA ARG A 76 13.78 -14.76 3.71
C ARG A 76 13.68 -15.91 2.70
N LEU A 77 14.05 -17.15 3.04
CA LEU A 77 13.83 -18.31 2.16
C LEU A 77 12.34 -18.53 1.86
N ARG A 78 11.44 -18.07 2.73
CA ARG A 78 9.98 -18.19 2.61
C ARG A 78 9.30 -16.86 2.35
N VAL A 79 10.04 -15.88 1.85
CA VAL A 79 9.58 -14.52 1.57
C VAL A 79 9.74 -14.19 0.10
N GLY A 80 8.72 -13.58 -0.49
CA GLY A 80 8.79 -12.91 -1.78
C GLY A 80 8.94 -11.40 -1.61
N VAL A 81 9.69 -10.75 -2.49
CA VAL A 81 9.87 -9.30 -2.45
C VAL A 81 9.64 -8.69 -3.82
N VAL A 82 8.73 -7.73 -3.88
CA VAL A 82 8.48 -6.88 -5.04
C VAL A 82 8.99 -5.48 -4.70
N PRO A 83 10.17 -5.08 -5.19
CA PRO A 83 10.74 -3.78 -4.90
C PRO A 83 10.00 -2.66 -5.66
N GLN A 84 10.18 -1.42 -5.22
CA GLN A 84 9.61 -0.24 -5.86
C GLN A 84 10.10 -0.09 -7.32
N ILE A 85 11.40 -0.29 -7.54
CA ILE A 85 12.01 -0.26 -8.88
C ILE A 85 12.20 -1.69 -9.37
N ASP A 86 11.71 -1.98 -10.57
CA ASP A 86 11.89 -3.29 -11.19
C ASP A 86 13.39 -3.56 -11.43
N ASN A 87 13.88 -4.64 -10.87
CA ASN A 87 15.28 -5.08 -10.96
C ASN A 87 15.38 -6.37 -11.80
N LEU A 88 14.66 -6.41 -12.93
CA LEU A 88 14.75 -7.48 -13.91
C LEU A 88 16.05 -7.34 -14.69
N ASP A 89 16.69 -8.47 -14.98
CA ASP A 89 17.91 -8.49 -15.76
C ASP A 89 17.56 -8.29 -17.26
N PRO A 90 18.07 -7.22 -17.91
CA PRO A 90 17.72 -6.91 -19.29
C PRO A 90 18.30 -7.90 -20.31
N ASP A 91 19.37 -8.61 -19.95
CA ASP A 91 20.05 -9.56 -20.84
C ASP A 91 19.35 -10.91 -20.89
N PHE A 92 18.42 -11.16 -19.97
CA PHE A 92 17.64 -12.38 -19.92
C PHE A 92 16.24 -12.22 -20.55
N SER A 93 15.68 -13.33 -21.00
CA SER A 93 14.26 -13.44 -21.35
C SER A 93 13.38 -13.42 -20.10
N VAL A 94 12.08 -13.38 -20.30
CA VAL A 94 11.07 -13.47 -19.24
C VAL A 94 11.24 -14.77 -18.45
N ALA A 95 11.38 -15.91 -19.12
CA ALA A 95 11.57 -17.21 -18.45
C ALA A 95 12.93 -17.31 -17.76
N GLU A 96 14.00 -16.83 -18.38
CA GLU A 96 15.34 -16.84 -17.78
C GLU A 96 15.42 -15.98 -16.51
N ASN A 97 14.72 -14.84 -16.44
CA ASN A 97 14.60 -14.04 -15.22
C ASN A 97 13.98 -14.83 -14.06
N LEU A 98 12.96 -15.65 -14.33
CA LEU A 98 12.35 -16.53 -13.33
C LEU A 98 13.30 -17.65 -12.92
N LEU A 99 13.97 -18.30 -13.88
CA LEU A 99 14.92 -19.38 -13.66
C LEU A 99 16.09 -18.93 -12.77
N VAL A 100 16.76 -17.84 -13.15
CA VAL A 100 17.91 -17.32 -12.41
C VAL A 100 17.49 -16.90 -11.00
N TYR A 101 16.32 -16.28 -10.84
CA TYR A 101 15.84 -15.84 -9.52
C TYR A 101 15.54 -17.05 -8.61
N GLY A 102 14.96 -18.14 -9.12
CA GLY A 102 14.74 -19.37 -8.36
C GLY A 102 16.05 -20.00 -7.86
N ARG A 103 17.13 -19.94 -8.64
CA ARG A 103 18.46 -20.40 -8.21
C ARG A 103 19.00 -19.66 -6.98
N TYR A 104 18.65 -18.38 -6.77
CA TYR A 104 19.04 -17.66 -5.55
C TYR A 104 18.40 -18.24 -4.28
N PHE A 105 17.29 -18.98 -4.40
CA PHE A 105 16.67 -19.73 -3.31
C PHE A 105 17.20 -21.16 -3.17
N GLY A 106 18.18 -21.57 -4.01
CA GLY A 106 18.74 -22.91 -4.00
C GLY A 106 17.85 -23.98 -4.65
N MET A 107 16.86 -23.56 -5.45
CA MET A 107 15.95 -24.46 -6.15
C MET A 107 16.67 -25.14 -7.35
N ALA A 108 16.31 -26.37 -7.65
CA ALA A 108 16.80 -27.06 -8.84
C ALA A 108 16.13 -26.51 -10.12
N ASP A 109 16.86 -26.43 -11.22
CA ASP A 109 16.34 -25.90 -12.49
C ASP A 109 15.06 -26.60 -12.93
N ALA A 110 14.98 -27.92 -12.81
CA ALA A 110 13.79 -28.68 -13.16
C ALA A 110 12.56 -28.31 -12.33
N GLU A 111 12.75 -27.98 -11.04
CA GLU A 111 11.69 -27.50 -10.17
C GLU A 111 11.21 -26.11 -10.61
N ILE A 112 12.13 -25.21 -10.91
CA ILE A 112 11.81 -23.85 -11.36
C ILE A 112 11.10 -23.92 -12.71
N GLU A 113 11.63 -24.68 -13.67
CA GLU A 113 11.03 -24.83 -15.00
C GLU A 113 9.60 -25.39 -14.94
N ALA A 114 9.31 -26.31 -14.02
CA ALA A 114 7.96 -26.81 -13.80
C ALA A 114 6.98 -25.72 -13.30
N ARG A 115 7.48 -24.68 -12.61
CA ARG A 115 6.67 -23.58 -12.08
C ARG A 115 6.48 -22.43 -13.08
N ILE A 116 7.41 -22.25 -14.02
CA ILE A 116 7.39 -21.13 -14.97
C ILE A 116 6.05 -20.99 -15.70
N PRO A 117 5.40 -22.04 -16.23
CA PRO A 117 4.11 -21.89 -16.91
C PRO A 117 3.04 -21.22 -16.05
N ALA A 118 2.87 -21.66 -14.81
CA ALA A 118 1.89 -21.09 -13.89
C ALA A 118 2.23 -19.64 -13.50
N LEU A 119 3.52 -19.31 -13.31
CA LEU A 119 3.98 -17.95 -13.02
C LEU A 119 3.75 -17.01 -14.20
N LEU A 120 3.96 -17.48 -15.43
CA LEU A 120 3.70 -16.69 -16.63
C LEU A 120 2.20 -16.49 -16.88
N ASP A 121 1.38 -17.49 -16.58
CA ASP A 121 -0.08 -17.35 -16.61
C ASP A 121 -0.56 -16.33 -15.59
N PHE A 122 -0.09 -16.43 -14.34
CA PHE A 122 -0.35 -15.44 -13.29
C PHE A 122 0.02 -14.02 -13.73
N ALA A 123 1.15 -13.84 -14.41
CA ALA A 123 1.59 -12.54 -14.93
C ALA A 123 0.86 -12.10 -16.23
N ASN A 124 0.07 -12.99 -16.85
CA ASN A 124 -0.45 -12.82 -18.21
C ASN A 124 0.66 -12.55 -19.24
N LEU A 125 1.73 -13.36 -19.18
CA LEU A 125 2.94 -13.24 -20.01
C LEU A 125 3.32 -14.55 -20.71
N THR A 126 2.44 -15.56 -20.75
CA THR A 126 2.72 -16.86 -21.37
C THR A 126 3.21 -16.72 -22.81
N HIS A 127 2.60 -15.80 -23.58
CA HIS A 127 2.97 -15.50 -24.97
C HIS A 127 4.28 -14.71 -25.12
N LYS A 128 4.92 -14.32 -24.01
CA LYS A 128 6.17 -13.54 -23.95
C LYS A 128 7.34 -14.31 -23.30
N ARG A 129 7.19 -15.63 -23.11
CA ARG A 129 8.16 -16.48 -22.39
C ARG A 129 9.61 -16.21 -22.78
N ASP A 130 9.91 -16.17 -24.07
CA ASP A 130 11.28 -16.11 -24.61
C ASP A 130 11.67 -14.68 -25.06
N VAL A 131 10.83 -13.69 -24.74
CA VAL A 131 11.05 -12.30 -25.12
C VAL A 131 11.97 -11.60 -24.11
N LYS A 132 12.89 -10.79 -24.58
CA LYS A 132 13.84 -10.02 -23.74
C LYS A 132 13.13 -8.86 -23.01
N ILE A 133 13.58 -8.57 -21.78
CA ILE A 133 12.97 -7.57 -20.89
C ILE A 133 12.85 -6.15 -21.49
N PRO A 134 13.82 -5.61 -22.25
CA PRO A 134 13.71 -4.26 -22.80
C PRO A 134 12.49 -4.04 -23.70
N THR A 135 11.94 -5.10 -24.30
CA THR A 135 10.77 -5.01 -25.19
C THR A 135 9.43 -5.03 -24.45
N LEU A 136 9.42 -5.24 -23.13
CA LEU A 136 8.22 -5.25 -22.32
C LEU A 136 7.81 -3.82 -21.93
N SER A 137 6.50 -3.58 -21.88
CA SER A 137 5.95 -2.34 -21.27
C SER A 137 6.20 -2.31 -19.76
N GLY A 138 6.10 -1.12 -19.14
CA GLY A 138 6.24 -0.97 -17.69
C GLY A 138 5.30 -1.88 -16.90
N GLY A 139 4.02 -1.94 -17.30
CA GLY A 139 3.05 -2.83 -16.67
C GLY A 139 3.37 -4.32 -16.84
N MET A 140 3.96 -4.73 -17.98
CA MET A 140 4.45 -6.09 -18.18
C MET A 140 5.63 -6.41 -17.28
N LYS A 141 6.59 -5.49 -17.15
CA LYS A 141 7.76 -5.63 -16.25
C LYS A 141 7.28 -5.78 -14.81
N ARG A 142 6.34 -4.94 -14.37
CA ARG A 142 5.79 -4.99 -13.02
C ARG A 142 5.10 -6.33 -12.73
N ARG A 143 4.31 -6.86 -13.67
CA ARG A 143 3.67 -8.17 -13.53
C ARG A 143 4.70 -9.32 -13.50
N LEU A 144 5.76 -9.24 -14.27
CA LEU A 144 6.86 -10.19 -14.21
C LEU A 144 7.59 -10.11 -12.86
N THR A 145 7.86 -8.92 -12.34
CA THR A 145 8.47 -8.72 -11.01
C THR A 145 7.61 -9.35 -9.90
N LEU A 146 6.28 -9.20 -10.00
CA LEU A 146 5.35 -9.86 -9.08
C LEU A 146 5.41 -11.39 -9.20
N ALA A 147 5.35 -11.94 -10.43
CA ALA A 147 5.48 -13.38 -10.66
C ALA A 147 6.82 -13.94 -10.17
N ARG A 148 7.91 -13.19 -10.37
CA ARG A 148 9.24 -13.56 -9.90
C ARG A 148 9.30 -13.66 -8.37
N ALA A 149 8.61 -12.78 -7.65
CA ALA A 149 8.53 -12.84 -6.19
C ALA A 149 7.78 -14.10 -5.67
N LEU A 150 7.10 -14.83 -6.55
CA LEU A 150 6.38 -16.08 -6.23
C LEU A 150 7.15 -17.37 -6.57
N VAL A 151 8.35 -17.25 -7.15
CA VAL A 151 9.11 -18.41 -7.63
C VAL A 151 9.37 -19.45 -6.54
N ASN A 152 9.71 -19.01 -5.32
CA ASN A 152 9.99 -19.86 -4.15
C ASN A 152 8.75 -20.24 -3.33
N ASP A 153 7.53 -19.97 -3.84
CA ASP A 153 6.26 -20.22 -3.13
C ASP A 153 6.20 -19.61 -1.73
N PRO A 154 6.38 -18.30 -1.58
CA PRO A 154 6.54 -17.67 -0.29
C PRO A 154 5.27 -17.75 0.55
N ASP A 155 5.44 -17.72 1.89
CA ASP A 155 4.32 -17.54 2.82
C ASP A 155 3.96 -16.07 3.01
N VAL A 156 4.95 -15.18 2.92
CA VAL A 156 4.81 -13.73 3.09
C VAL A 156 5.40 -13.02 1.88
N ILE A 157 4.68 -12.04 1.35
CA ILE A 157 5.10 -11.24 0.20
C ILE A 157 5.15 -9.77 0.62
N PHE A 158 6.32 -9.17 0.47
CA PHE A 158 6.55 -7.75 0.70
C PHE A 158 6.47 -7.00 -0.64
N LEU A 159 5.67 -5.93 -0.66
CA LEU A 159 5.40 -5.16 -1.87
C LEU A 159 5.70 -3.68 -1.56
N ASP A 160 6.76 -3.16 -2.15
CA ASP A 160 7.12 -1.75 -2.00
C ASP A 160 6.50 -0.96 -3.15
N GLU A 161 5.42 -0.22 -2.87
CA GLU A 161 4.66 0.59 -3.82
C GLU A 161 4.32 -0.16 -5.13
N PRO A 162 3.53 -1.26 -5.06
CA PRO A 162 3.40 -2.21 -6.17
C PRO A 162 2.78 -1.63 -7.44
N THR A 163 2.04 -0.53 -7.35
CA THR A 163 1.30 0.03 -8.50
C THR A 163 1.72 1.43 -8.91
N THR A 164 2.77 1.97 -8.28
CA THR A 164 3.29 3.31 -8.62
C THR A 164 3.77 3.36 -10.07
N GLY A 165 3.38 4.42 -10.80
CA GLY A 165 3.73 4.63 -12.19
C GLY A 165 2.99 3.76 -13.22
N LEU A 166 1.97 2.99 -12.79
CA LEU A 166 1.13 2.20 -13.68
C LEU A 166 -0.12 2.98 -14.11
N ASP A 167 -0.56 2.71 -15.32
CA ASP A 167 -1.87 3.16 -15.79
C ASP A 167 -3.02 2.49 -15.00
N PRO A 168 -4.24 3.05 -15.01
CA PRO A 168 -5.36 2.51 -14.23
C PRO A 168 -5.70 1.05 -14.54
N GLN A 169 -5.57 0.62 -15.80
CA GLN A 169 -5.88 -0.75 -16.20
C GLN A 169 -4.85 -1.73 -15.63
N ALA A 170 -3.56 -1.41 -15.76
CA ALA A 170 -2.48 -2.23 -15.18
C ALA A 170 -2.58 -2.30 -13.66
N ARG A 171 -2.93 -1.18 -12.98
CA ARG A 171 -3.17 -1.13 -11.54
C ARG A 171 -4.28 -2.09 -11.10
N HIS A 172 -5.44 -2.04 -11.74
CA HIS A 172 -6.56 -2.92 -11.43
C HIS A 172 -6.20 -4.41 -11.58
N LEU A 173 -5.42 -4.75 -12.61
CA LEU A 173 -4.95 -6.13 -12.81
C LEU A 173 -4.03 -6.58 -11.67
N ILE A 174 -3.08 -5.73 -11.23
CA ILE A 174 -2.23 -6.04 -10.07
C ILE A 174 -3.11 -6.23 -8.81
N TRP A 175 -4.06 -5.34 -8.55
CA TRP A 175 -4.96 -5.49 -7.39
C TRP A 175 -5.74 -6.81 -7.41
N GLN A 176 -6.21 -7.22 -8.58
CA GLN A 176 -6.88 -8.50 -8.73
C GLN A 176 -5.94 -9.66 -8.34
N ARG A 177 -4.70 -9.66 -8.86
CA ARG A 177 -3.71 -10.70 -8.54
C ARG A 177 -3.34 -10.73 -7.05
N LEU A 178 -3.20 -9.57 -6.41
CA LEU A 178 -2.92 -9.50 -4.97
C LEU A 178 -4.09 -10.06 -4.13
N ARG A 179 -5.33 -9.78 -4.51
CA ARG A 179 -6.51 -10.40 -3.87
C ARG A 179 -6.56 -11.90 -4.05
N GLU A 180 -6.24 -12.41 -5.24
CA GLU A 180 -6.17 -13.85 -5.52
C GLU A 180 -5.12 -14.53 -4.62
N LEU A 181 -3.94 -13.94 -4.44
CA LEU A 181 -2.90 -14.44 -3.54
C LEU A 181 -3.38 -14.48 -2.08
N THR A 182 -4.04 -13.43 -1.62
CA THR A 182 -4.58 -13.39 -0.26
C THR A 182 -5.68 -14.43 -0.06
N ALA A 183 -6.57 -14.62 -1.04
CA ALA A 183 -7.61 -15.65 -1.02
C ALA A 183 -7.02 -17.08 -1.00
N GLN A 184 -5.81 -17.28 -1.54
CA GLN A 184 -5.05 -18.53 -1.46
C GLN A 184 -4.31 -18.70 -0.11
N GLY A 185 -4.48 -17.76 0.83
CA GLY A 185 -3.87 -17.80 2.17
C GLY A 185 -2.46 -17.24 2.25
N LYS A 186 -1.94 -16.58 1.20
CA LYS A 186 -0.68 -15.84 1.26
C LYS A 186 -0.84 -14.60 2.12
N THR A 187 0.20 -14.25 2.87
CA THR A 187 0.23 -13.02 3.66
C THR A 187 0.92 -11.93 2.86
N LEU A 188 0.32 -10.75 2.79
CA LEU A 188 0.87 -9.61 2.06
C LEU A 188 1.18 -8.46 3.01
N LEU A 189 2.35 -7.85 2.85
CA LEU A 189 2.67 -6.55 3.42
C LEU A 189 2.96 -5.59 2.27
N LEU A 190 2.16 -4.56 2.11
CA LEU A 190 2.37 -3.55 1.09
C LEU A 190 2.63 -2.16 1.68
N THR A 191 3.54 -1.42 1.07
CA THR A 191 3.67 0.01 1.28
C THR A 191 2.94 0.74 0.16
N THR A 192 2.26 1.81 0.48
CA THR A 192 1.60 2.65 -0.52
C THR A 192 1.40 4.08 -0.02
N HIS A 193 1.23 5.00 -0.94
CA HIS A 193 0.73 6.34 -0.69
C HIS A 193 -0.66 6.54 -1.34
N PHE A 194 -1.20 5.51 -2.01
CA PHE A 194 -2.53 5.52 -2.61
C PHE A 194 -3.56 4.99 -1.63
N MET A 195 -4.52 5.84 -1.24
CA MET A 195 -5.58 5.49 -0.29
C MET A 195 -6.52 4.45 -0.87
N ASP A 196 -6.90 4.59 -2.13
CA ASP A 196 -7.78 3.65 -2.84
C ASP A 196 -7.17 2.23 -2.93
N GLU A 197 -5.84 2.12 -3.06
CA GLU A 197 -5.14 0.84 -3.00
C GLU A 197 -5.24 0.22 -1.60
N ALA A 198 -4.91 1.01 -0.57
CA ALA A 198 -4.97 0.55 0.82
C ALA A 198 -6.40 0.14 1.22
N GLU A 199 -7.41 0.93 0.86
CA GLU A 199 -8.81 0.67 1.17
C GLU A 199 -9.33 -0.60 0.49
N ARG A 200 -8.91 -0.87 -0.75
CA ARG A 200 -9.37 -2.00 -1.56
C ARG A 200 -8.66 -3.33 -1.26
N LEU A 201 -7.41 -3.28 -0.81
CA LEU A 201 -6.58 -4.48 -0.65
C LEU A 201 -6.36 -4.87 0.81
N CYS A 202 -6.25 -3.90 1.72
CA CYS A 202 -5.81 -4.19 3.07
C CYS A 202 -6.95 -4.62 3.96
N HIS A 203 -6.74 -5.70 4.72
CA HIS A 203 -7.59 -6.09 5.84
C HIS A 203 -7.37 -5.18 7.03
N ARG A 204 -6.11 -4.82 7.27
CA ARG A 204 -5.65 -3.85 8.27
C ARG A 204 -4.51 -3.04 7.69
N LEU A 205 -4.36 -1.83 8.19
CA LEU A 205 -3.25 -0.96 7.80
C LEU A 205 -2.77 -0.12 8.99
N ALA A 206 -1.55 0.37 8.88
CA ALA A 206 -1.01 1.41 9.74
C ALA A 206 -0.76 2.67 8.91
N ILE A 207 -1.23 3.81 9.39
CA ILE A 207 -0.91 5.12 8.83
C ILE A 207 0.39 5.59 9.46
N LEU A 208 1.41 5.76 8.62
CA LEU A 208 2.73 6.23 9.01
C LEU A 208 2.85 7.71 8.67
N ASP A 209 3.24 8.52 9.66
CA ASP A 209 3.68 9.90 9.45
C ASP A 209 4.91 10.19 10.31
N GLN A 210 5.92 10.85 9.72
CA GLN A 210 7.17 11.23 10.40
C GLN A 210 7.84 10.08 11.18
N GLY A 211 7.79 8.86 10.63
CA GLY A 211 8.39 7.68 11.25
C GLY A 211 7.56 7.01 12.33
N ARG A 212 6.38 7.50 12.66
CA ARG A 212 5.48 6.97 13.70
C ARG A 212 4.18 6.42 13.11
N ILE A 213 3.62 5.41 13.75
CA ILE A 213 2.25 4.96 13.47
C ILE A 213 1.29 5.91 14.18
N VAL A 214 0.49 6.67 13.41
CA VAL A 214 -0.51 7.61 13.94
C VAL A 214 -1.88 6.96 14.12
N ALA A 215 -2.19 5.91 13.35
CA ALA A 215 -3.40 5.10 13.50
C ALA A 215 -3.17 3.71 12.89
N GLN A 216 -3.85 2.68 13.44
CA GLN A 216 -3.77 1.32 12.94
C GLN A 216 -5.06 0.56 13.19
N ASP A 217 -5.75 0.17 12.12
CA ASP A 217 -6.94 -0.71 12.15
C ASP A 217 -7.30 -1.16 10.72
N SER A 218 -8.47 -1.76 10.54
CA SER A 218 -9.07 -1.95 9.22
C SER A 218 -9.47 -0.61 8.59
N PRO A 219 -9.45 -0.49 7.25
CA PRO A 219 -9.86 0.74 6.56
C PRO A 219 -11.23 1.24 7.04
N ARG A 220 -12.19 0.34 7.14
CA ARG A 220 -13.56 0.65 7.57
C ARG A 220 -13.61 1.16 9.03
N ALA A 221 -12.83 0.56 9.93
CA ALA A 221 -12.79 0.98 11.33
C ALA A 221 -12.16 2.37 11.46
N LEU A 222 -11.05 2.63 10.74
CA LEU A 222 -10.39 3.93 10.72
C LEU A 222 -11.34 5.03 10.22
N ILE A 223 -12.07 4.79 9.12
CA ILE A 223 -13.05 5.74 8.62
C ILE A 223 -14.13 6.01 9.69
N ALA A 224 -14.74 4.95 10.24
CA ALA A 224 -15.81 5.09 11.22
C ALA A 224 -15.38 5.76 12.55
N GLN A 225 -14.11 5.62 12.95
CA GLN A 225 -13.58 6.19 14.18
C GLN A 225 -13.18 7.67 14.01
N HIS A 226 -12.75 8.04 12.83
CA HIS A 226 -12.12 9.35 12.63
C HIS A 226 -12.95 10.32 11.82
N ILE A 227 -13.84 9.87 10.95
CA ILE A 227 -14.54 10.75 9.99
C ILE A 227 -16.05 10.56 10.11
N GLU A 228 -16.78 11.65 9.88
CA GLU A 228 -18.22 11.66 9.70
C GLU A 228 -18.59 10.79 8.48
N PRO A 229 -19.76 10.08 8.49
CA PRO A 229 -20.03 9.07 7.47
C PRO A 229 -20.19 9.60 6.05
N GLN A 230 -20.49 10.88 5.88
CA GLN A 230 -20.82 11.48 4.60
C GLN A 230 -20.00 12.75 4.35
N VAL A 231 -19.59 12.94 3.12
CA VAL A 231 -18.83 14.14 2.67
C VAL A 231 -19.55 14.75 1.48
N VAL A 232 -19.74 16.07 1.55
CA VAL A 232 -20.22 16.90 0.45
C VAL A 232 -19.07 17.82 0.04
N GLU A 233 -18.53 17.59 -1.14
CA GLU A 233 -17.54 18.47 -1.76
C GLU A 233 -18.29 19.56 -2.53
N VAL A 234 -18.11 20.79 -2.14
CA VAL A 234 -18.75 21.96 -2.79
C VAL A 234 -17.68 22.75 -3.52
N PHE A 235 -17.91 23.07 -4.78
CA PHE A 235 -16.96 23.80 -5.62
C PHE A 235 -17.69 24.76 -6.57
N GLY A 236 -16.98 25.81 -6.97
CA GLY A 236 -17.50 26.86 -7.83
C GLY A 236 -17.06 28.25 -7.41
N GLU A 237 -17.52 29.24 -8.17
CA GLU A 237 -17.16 30.61 -7.89
C GLU A 237 -17.73 31.07 -6.53
N GLY A 238 -16.87 31.66 -5.69
CA GLY A 238 -17.26 32.12 -4.35
C GLY A 238 -17.39 31.05 -3.28
N VAL A 239 -16.97 29.80 -3.52
CA VAL A 239 -17.08 28.71 -2.56
C VAL A 239 -16.46 28.99 -1.20
N ALA A 240 -15.32 29.69 -1.16
CA ALA A 240 -14.66 30.03 0.10
C ALA A 240 -15.51 30.98 0.96
N LEU A 241 -16.16 31.97 0.32
CA LEU A 241 -17.07 32.89 1.00
C LEU A 241 -18.34 32.20 1.48
N TRP A 242 -18.91 31.34 0.60
CA TRP A 242 -20.04 30.49 0.95
C TRP A 242 -19.73 29.60 2.16
N ALA A 243 -18.57 28.94 2.15
CA ALA A 243 -18.18 28.05 3.23
C ALA A 243 -18.05 28.80 4.58
N GLN A 244 -17.45 29.98 4.58
CA GLN A 244 -17.34 30.81 5.77
C GLN A 244 -18.72 31.24 6.33
N GLN A 245 -19.69 31.49 5.47
CA GLN A 245 -21.02 31.98 5.87
C GLN A 245 -22.00 30.84 6.22
N HIS A 246 -21.89 29.70 5.55
CA HIS A 246 -22.94 28.66 5.58
C HIS A 246 -22.47 27.28 6.05
N ALA A 247 -21.21 26.87 5.78
CA ALA A 247 -20.81 25.50 6.00
C ALA A 247 -20.96 25.05 7.46
N ALA A 248 -20.60 25.90 8.42
CA ALA A 248 -20.73 25.60 9.86
C ALA A 248 -22.18 25.36 10.33
N HIS A 249 -23.18 25.79 9.57
CA HIS A 249 -24.59 25.54 9.90
C HIS A 249 -25.05 24.13 9.54
N TYR A 250 -24.44 23.55 8.51
CA TYR A 250 -24.85 22.25 7.96
C TYR A 250 -23.87 21.13 8.26
N ALA A 251 -22.58 21.44 8.46
CA ALA A 251 -21.51 20.46 8.64
C ALA A 251 -20.97 20.48 10.08
N LYS A 252 -20.67 19.30 10.62
CA LYS A 252 -19.94 19.19 11.90
C LYS A 252 -18.52 19.74 11.80
N ARG A 253 -17.92 19.54 10.63
CA ARG A 253 -16.59 20.03 10.28
C ARG A 253 -16.58 20.38 8.81
N PHE A 254 -15.85 21.42 8.44
CA PHE A 254 -15.57 21.71 7.04
C PHE A 254 -14.12 22.19 6.88
N GLU A 255 -13.59 21.98 5.72
CA GLU A 255 -12.26 22.41 5.30
C GLU A 255 -12.35 23.02 3.91
N VAL A 256 -11.55 24.05 3.65
CA VAL A 256 -11.47 24.69 2.33
C VAL A 256 -10.07 24.48 1.79
N SER A 257 -9.96 23.78 0.65
CA SER A 257 -8.72 23.58 -0.07
C SER A 257 -8.88 24.06 -1.51
N GLY A 258 -8.13 25.09 -1.89
CA GLY A 258 -8.26 25.74 -3.18
C GLY A 258 -9.69 26.23 -3.45
N GLU A 259 -10.30 25.72 -4.52
CA GLU A 259 -11.66 26.07 -4.95
C GLU A 259 -12.72 25.05 -4.50
N THR A 260 -12.42 24.25 -3.48
CA THR A 260 -13.32 23.21 -2.97
C THR A 260 -13.48 23.33 -1.46
N ALA A 261 -14.72 23.28 -0.98
CA ALA A 261 -15.05 23.12 0.43
C ALA A 261 -15.53 21.69 0.69
N PHE A 262 -14.85 20.99 1.60
CA PHE A 262 -15.20 19.65 2.04
C PHE A 262 -16.06 19.76 3.30
N CYS A 263 -17.31 19.38 3.23
CA CYS A 263 -18.25 19.43 4.34
C CYS A 263 -18.51 18.02 4.87
N TYR A 264 -18.14 17.75 6.10
CA TYR A 264 -18.29 16.47 6.77
C TYR A 264 -19.56 16.46 7.61
N VAL A 265 -20.48 15.55 7.31
CA VAL A 265 -21.84 15.54 7.84
C VAL A 265 -22.27 14.14 8.26
N ASP A 266 -23.20 14.05 9.23
CA ASP A 266 -23.90 12.79 9.53
C ASP A 266 -25.01 12.53 8.53
N ASP A 267 -25.72 13.59 8.13
CA ASP A 267 -26.79 13.57 7.12
C ASP A 267 -26.58 14.71 6.13
N ALA A 268 -26.41 14.38 4.86
CA ALA A 268 -26.18 15.34 3.80
C ALA A 268 -27.45 16.06 3.33
N GLN A 269 -28.66 15.54 3.60
CA GLN A 269 -29.90 16.05 3.03
C GLN A 269 -30.14 17.54 3.29
N PRO A 270 -29.92 18.08 4.52
CA PRO A 270 -30.10 19.51 4.76
C PRO A 270 -29.16 20.39 3.94
N LEU A 271 -27.89 19.96 3.80
CA LEU A 271 -26.88 20.66 3.02
C LEU A 271 -27.20 20.61 1.52
N LEU A 272 -27.57 19.43 1.01
CA LEU A 272 -27.94 19.28 -0.38
C LEU A 272 -29.16 20.12 -0.76
N ALA A 273 -30.17 20.19 0.13
CA ALA A 273 -31.34 21.05 -0.08
C ALA A 273 -30.97 22.54 -0.14
N HIS A 274 -30.04 22.97 0.72
CA HIS A 274 -29.53 24.36 0.70
C HIS A 274 -28.80 24.66 -0.60
N LEU A 275 -27.93 23.76 -1.06
CA LEU A 275 -27.13 23.95 -2.28
C LEU A 275 -27.97 24.04 -3.56
N GLN A 276 -29.18 23.48 -3.59
CA GLN A 276 -30.10 23.62 -4.72
C GLN A 276 -30.48 25.08 -5.03
N GLY A 277 -30.38 25.96 -4.02
CA GLY A 277 -30.64 27.41 -4.21
C GLY A 277 -29.44 28.21 -4.76
N HIS A 278 -28.26 27.57 -4.91
CA HIS A 278 -27.02 28.21 -5.34
C HIS A 278 -26.57 27.70 -6.70
N VAL A 279 -27.04 28.34 -7.78
CA VAL A 279 -26.79 27.90 -9.17
C VAL A 279 -25.30 27.97 -9.55
N GLU A 280 -24.55 28.87 -8.92
CA GLU A 280 -23.11 29.07 -9.11
C GLU A 280 -22.24 27.98 -8.46
N LEU A 281 -22.80 27.22 -7.51
CA LEU A 281 -22.09 26.16 -6.81
C LEU A 281 -22.47 24.79 -7.38
N ARG A 282 -21.48 23.92 -7.49
CA ARG A 282 -21.64 22.49 -7.80
C ARG A 282 -21.25 21.67 -6.60
N TYR A 283 -21.74 20.45 -6.50
CA TYR A 283 -21.35 19.57 -5.42
C TYR A 283 -21.23 18.12 -5.87
N LEU A 284 -20.37 17.38 -5.15
CA LEU A 284 -20.26 15.93 -5.22
C LEU A 284 -20.56 15.37 -3.82
N TYR A 285 -21.55 14.50 -3.74
CA TYR A 285 -21.87 13.75 -2.53
C TYR A 285 -21.22 12.37 -2.59
N ARG A 286 -20.51 11.99 -1.53
CA ARG A 286 -19.87 10.69 -1.41
C ARG A 286 -19.81 10.20 0.05
N PRO A 287 -19.65 8.88 0.30
CA PRO A 287 -19.23 8.39 1.61
C PRO A 287 -17.81 8.88 1.95
N ALA A 288 -17.49 8.94 3.24
CA ALA A 288 -16.14 9.16 3.72
C ALA A 288 -15.22 8.00 3.30
N ASN A 289 -13.94 8.30 3.09
CA ASN A 289 -12.92 7.34 2.67
C ASN A 289 -11.60 7.50 3.46
N LEU A 290 -10.59 6.69 3.17
CA LEU A 290 -9.30 6.76 3.85
C LEU A 290 -8.53 8.06 3.58
N GLU A 291 -8.78 8.74 2.48
CA GLU A 291 -8.16 10.04 2.19
C GLU A 291 -8.58 11.09 3.23
N ASP A 292 -9.88 11.11 3.57
CA ASP A 292 -10.40 12.00 4.62
C ASP A 292 -9.78 11.70 5.99
N VAL A 293 -9.57 10.41 6.32
CA VAL A 293 -8.88 10.01 7.56
C VAL A 293 -7.44 10.52 7.56
N PHE A 294 -6.75 10.32 6.44
CA PHE A 294 -5.35 10.70 6.30
C PHE A 294 -5.17 12.22 6.45
N LEU A 295 -5.97 13.01 5.76
CA LEU A 295 -5.95 14.47 5.83
C LEU A 295 -6.19 14.95 7.27
N LYS A 296 -7.18 14.37 7.95
CA LYS A 296 -7.50 14.73 9.33
C LYS A 296 -6.36 14.41 10.31
N LEU A 297 -5.72 13.25 10.17
CA LEU A 297 -4.69 12.80 11.11
C LEU A 297 -3.33 13.46 10.88
N THR A 298 -2.99 13.76 9.63
CA THR A 298 -1.66 14.29 9.28
C THR A 298 -1.65 15.80 9.02
N GLY A 299 -2.81 16.40 8.74
CA GLY A 299 -2.92 17.82 8.36
C GLY A 299 -2.28 18.14 7.02
N ARG A 300 -2.01 17.12 6.17
CA ARG A 300 -1.31 17.26 4.89
C ARG A 300 -2.16 16.77 3.74
N GLU A 301 -2.20 17.52 2.66
CA GLU A 301 -2.64 16.99 1.37
C GLU A 301 -1.57 16.03 0.83
N LEU A 302 -2.01 14.90 0.25
CA LEU A 302 -1.11 13.92 -0.40
C LEU A 302 -0.64 14.37 -1.80
N ARG A 303 -0.75 15.62 -2.08
CA ARG A 303 -0.28 16.15 -3.35
C ARG A 303 1.21 16.45 -3.26
N GLU A 304 2.03 15.40 -3.61
CA GLU A 304 3.29 15.53 -4.35
C GLU A 304 3.68 14.19 -4.96
#